data_ae1899a95084994c52deb898fcc40618
#
_entry.id   ae1899a95084994c52deb898fcc40618
#
_cell.length_a   1.000
_cell.length_b   1.000
_cell.length_c   1.000
_cell.angle_alpha   90.00
_cell.angle_beta   90.00
_cell.angle_gamma   90.00
#
_symmetry.space_group_name_H-M   'P 1'
#
loop_
_entity.id
_entity.type
_entity.pdbx_description
1 polymer ?
#
loop_
_entity_poly.entity_id
_entity_poly.type
_entity_poly.pdbx_seq_one_letter_code
_entity_poly.pdbx_strand_id
1 'polypeptide(L)'
;MKLFSWNVNGIRAVINKGEFAKFINTYDPDILCLQETKATRDQVEIDLPNYHEHFYSAAKKGYSGTAIFSKIPPLSWRDGFPPNIIEQFDLTGDEYGNPADEGRIITAEFDDFWVVNCYTPNSKGDLSRLDLRYKKWDKAVLAYLEELESSKPVLYCGDMNVAYQEIDLANPKPNVGKHGFTNEEREGFQNYLDAGFTDTFRAAFPEK
;
A
#
# COMPACT_ATOMS: atom_id res chain seq x y z
N MET A 1 19.09 -4.70 6.01
CA MET A 1 18.16 -4.00 5.10
C MET A 1 17.19 -3.17 5.92
N LYS A 2 16.94 -1.91 5.52
CA LYS A 2 15.96 -1.00 6.13
C LYS A 2 14.86 -0.73 5.10
N LEU A 3 13.66 -1.26 5.32
CA LEU A 3 12.47 -0.98 4.53
C LEU A 3 11.55 -0.04 5.30
N PHE A 4 11.07 1.01 4.65
CA PHE A 4 10.13 1.98 5.21
C PHE A 4 8.90 2.09 4.31
N SER A 5 7.74 2.26 4.95
CA SER A 5 6.48 2.58 4.30
C SER A 5 5.96 3.91 4.85
N TRP A 6 5.54 4.82 3.96
CA TRP A 6 5.10 6.16 4.34
C TRP A 6 3.98 6.68 3.43
N ASN A 7 2.78 6.85 3.99
CA ASN A 7 1.74 7.63 3.31
C ASN A 7 2.11 9.11 3.40
N VAL A 8 2.47 9.70 2.26
CA VAL A 8 2.95 11.09 2.18
C VAL A 8 1.82 12.11 1.99
N ASN A 9 0.59 11.66 1.69
CA ASN A 9 -0.55 12.53 1.43
C ASN A 9 -0.22 13.72 0.49
N GLY A 10 0.50 13.41 -0.59
CA GLY A 10 0.96 14.37 -1.58
C GLY A 10 2.46 14.64 -1.51
N ILE A 11 3.23 13.92 -2.34
CA ILE A 11 4.70 13.96 -2.34
C ILE A 11 5.26 15.37 -2.60
N ARG A 12 4.63 16.16 -3.46
CA ARG A 12 5.06 17.56 -3.75
C ARG A 12 5.07 18.42 -2.51
N ALA A 13 4.05 18.29 -1.64
CA ALA A 13 3.97 19.07 -0.41
C ALA A 13 5.07 18.67 0.59
N VAL A 14 5.38 17.38 0.67
CA VAL A 14 6.44 16.84 1.55
C VAL A 14 7.82 17.27 1.07
N ILE A 15 8.06 17.26 -0.25
CA ILE A 15 9.31 17.77 -0.85
C ILE A 15 9.47 19.27 -0.58
N ASN A 16 8.44 20.06 -0.86
CA ASN A 16 8.49 21.52 -0.67
C ASN A 16 8.72 21.95 0.78
N LYS A 17 8.31 21.12 1.74
CA LYS A 17 8.59 21.33 3.18
C LYS A 17 9.98 20.86 3.60
N GLY A 18 10.75 20.22 2.72
CA GLY A 18 12.05 19.63 3.01
C GLY A 18 12.00 18.31 3.80
N GLU A 19 10.80 17.82 4.15
CA GLU A 19 10.64 16.62 4.99
C GLU A 19 11.07 15.35 4.25
N PHE A 20 10.91 15.29 2.93
CA PHE A 20 11.38 14.14 2.14
C PHE A 20 12.89 14.01 2.21
N ALA A 21 13.63 15.08 1.93
CA ALA A 21 15.09 15.08 1.99
C ALA A 21 15.60 14.79 3.43
N LYS A 22 14.95 15.38 4.43
CA LYS A 22 15.26 15.13 5.83
C LYS A 22 15.07 13.66 6.20
N PHE A 23 13.96 13.02 5.75
CA PHE A 23 13.69 11.61 5.97
C PHE A 23 14.79 10.74 5.35
N ILE A 24 15.12 10.96 4.07
CA ILE A 24 16.17 10.22 3.36
C ILE A 24 17.50 10.34 4.09
N ASN A 25 17.90 11.57 4.45
CA ASN A 25 19.19 11.82 5.10
C ASN A 25 19.26 11.25 6.53
N THR A 26 18.14 11.18 7.25
CA THR A 26 18.09 10.70 8.63
C THR A 26 18.10 9.19 8.71
N TYR A 27 17.29 8.54 7.89
CA TYR A 27 17.03 7.10 8.00
C TYR A 27 17.82 6.26 7.01
N ASP A 28 18.24 6.87 5.91
CA ASP A 28 19.01 6.23 4.83
C ASP A 28 18.40 4.87 4.44
N PRO A 29 17.13 4.83 3.96
CA PRO A 29 16.43 3.60 3.66
C PRO A 29 17.10 2.82 2.54
N ASP A 30 17.09 1.49 2.62
CA ASP A 30 17.45 0.64 1.49
C ASP A 30 16.29 0.55 0.51
N ILE A 31 15.04 0.48 1.05
CA ILE A 31 13.78 0.48 0.28
C ILE A 31 12.81 1.44 0.97
N LEU A 32 12.19 2.34 0.20
CA LEU A 32 11.17 3.27 0.65
C LEU A 32 9.92 3.12 -0.23
N CYS A 33 8.81 2.74 0.39
CA CYS A 33 7.50 2.61 -0.22
C CYS A 33 6.62 3.80 0.16
N LEU A 34 6.08 4.51 -0.84
CA LEU A 34 5.23 5.67 -0.63
C LEU A 34 3.81 5.40 -1.10
N GLN A 35 2.84 5.93 -0.36
CA GLN A 35 1.42 5.92 -0.72
C GLN A 35 0.89 7.36 -0.77
N GLU A 36 -0.17 7.56 -1.53
CA GLU A 36 -0.76 8.87 -1.81
C GLU A 36 0.23 9.89 -2.36
N THR A 37 0.99 9.51 -3.38
CA THR A 37 1.92 10.43 -4.04
C THR A 37 1.21 11.61 -4.69
N LYS A 38 -0.02 11.42 -5.21
CA LYS A 38 -0.87 12.45 -5.84
C LYS A 38 -0.14 13.25 -6.93
N ALA A 39 0.86 12.63 -7.54
CA ALA A 39 1.70 13.23 -8.57
C ALA A 39 2.28 12.14 -9.48
N THR A 40 2.54 12.50 -10.74
CA THR A 40 3.36 11.72 -11.65
C THR A 40 4.85 12.03 -11.41
N ARG A 41 5.74 11.15 -11.90
CA ARG A 41 7.19 11.34 -11.68
C ARG A 41 7.73 12.66 -12.23
N ASP A 42 7.23 13.10 -13.36
CA ASP A 42 7.62 14.36 -14.02
C ASP A 42 7.17 15.62 -13.26
N GLN A 43 6.27 15.49 -12.29
CA GLN A 43 5.79 16.60 -11.46
C GLN A 43 6.59 16.82 -10.17
N VAL A 44 7.63 16.02 -9.95
CA VAL A 44 8.46 16.09 -8.73
C VAL A 44 9.93 16.19 -9.07
N GLU A 45 10.64 17.07 -8.37
CA GLU A 45 12.08 17.19 -8.45
C GLU A 45 12.72 16.39 -7.32
N ILE A 46 13.21 15.20 -7.67
CA ILE A 46 13.90 14.29 -6.75
C ILE A 46 15.24 13.92 -7.41
N ASP A 47 16.32 14.18 -6.69
CA ASP A 47 17.68 13.79 -7.08
C ASP A 47 18.19 12.77 -6.06
N LEU A 48 18.04 11.48 -6.40
CA LEU A 48 18.49 10.34 -5.61
C LEU A 48 19.24 9.36 -6.54
N PRO A 49 20.47 9.72 -6.98
CA PRO A 49 21.19 8.98 -8.02
C PRO A 49 21.51 7.53 -7.63
N ASN A 50 21.49 7.21 -6.33
CA ASN A 50 21.76 5.85 -5.82
C ASN A 50 20.49 5.01 -5.64
N TYR A 51 19.33 5.54 -6.07
CA TYR A 51 18.07 4.81 -5.97
C TYR A 51 17.50 4.50 -7.35
N HIS A 52 17.06 3.26 -7.52
CA HIS A 52 16.12 2.87 -8.56
C HIS A 52 14.73 3.30 -8.11
N GLU A 53 13.98 3.94 -8.96
CA GLU A 53 12.66 4.46 -8.60
C GLU A 53 11.58 4.01 -9.57
N HIS A 54 10.39 3.79 -9.06
CA HIS A 54 9.22 3.48 -9.86
C HIS A 54 7.98 4.18 -9.29
N PHE A 55 7.20 4.82 -10.17
CA PHE A 55 5.95 5.52 -9.85
C PHE A 55 4.82 4.88 -10.60
N TYR A 56 3.75 4.54 -9.89
CA TYR A 56 2.48 4.17 -10.47
C TYR A 56 1.42 5.18 -10.04
N SER A 57 1.08 6.08 -10.95
CA SER A 57 0.17 7.19 -10.69
C SER A 57 -1.25 6.83 -11.13
N ALA A 58 -2.25 7.39 -10.44
CA ALA A 58 -3.63 7.25 -10.88
C ALA A 58 -3.87 7.97 -12.22
N ALA A 59 -4.79 7.46 -13.04
CA ALA A 59 -5.27 8.13 -14.24
C ALA A 59 -5.90 9.50 -13.90
N LYS A 60 -6.54 9.61 -12.73
CA LYS A 60 -7.08 10.86 -12.21
C LYS A 60 -5.96 11.70 -11.57
N LYS A 61 -5.71 12.89 -12.12
CA LYS A 61 -4.67 13.81 -11.62
C LYS A 61 -4.88 14.22 -10.16
N GLY A 62 -3.80 14.23 -9.38
CA GLY A 62 -3.81 14.64 -7.98
C GLY A 62 -4.51 13.68 -7.02
N TYR A 63 -4.69 12.44 -7.41
CA TYR A 63 -5.39 11.41 -6.65
C TYR A 63 -4.52 10.17 -6.47
N SER A 64 -4.64 9.49 -5.33
CA SER A 64 -3.98 8.20 -5.06
C SER A 64 -2.49 8.17 -5.46
N GLY A 65 -2.03 7.09 -6.08
CA GLY A 65 -0.67 6.91 -6.55
C GLY A 65 0.28 6.34 -5.52
N THR A 66 1.17 5.48 -5.98
CA THR A 66 2.23 4.86 -5.17
C THR A 66 3.60 5.07 -5.82
N ALA A 67 4.66 4.94 -5.03
CA ALA A 67 6.03 4.92 -5.53
C ALA A 67 6.91 4.02 -4.67
N ILE A 68 7.96 3.46 -5.27
CA ILE A 68 9.02 2.75 -4.56
C ILE A 68 10.37 3.35 -4.98
N PHE A 69 11.23 3.57 -4.00
CA PHE A 69 12.64 3.91 -4.16
C PHE A 69 13.48 2.80 -3.55
N SER A 70 14.47 2.28 -4.27
CA SER A 70 15.32 1.18 -3.79
C SER A 70 16.77 1.38 -4.17
N LYS A 71 17.68 1.23 -3.21
CA LYS A 71 19.12 1.14 -3.48
C LYS A 71 19.51 -0.20 -4.11
N ILE A 72 18.70 -1.22 -3.84
CA ILE A 72 18.88 -2.56 -4.40
C ILE A 72 18.21 -2.57 -5.77
N PRO A 73 18.92 -2.92 -6.87
CA PRO A 73 18.30 -2.96 -8.18
C PRO A 73 17.24 -4.08 -8.24
N PRO A 74 15.96 -3.75 -8.53
CA PRO A 74 14.94 -4.78 -8.72
C PRO A 74 15.16 -5.53 -10.04
N LEU A 75 14.79 -6.79 -10.08
CA LEU A 75 14.76 -7.60 -11.30
C LEU A 75 13.62 -7.16 -12.23
N SER A 76 12.47 -6.80 -11.64
CA SER A 76 11.30 -6.35 -12.39
C SER A 76 10.39 -5.46 -11.54
N TRP A 77 9.54 -4.67 -12.24
CA TRP A 77 8.45 -3.89 -11.67
C TRP A 77 7.12 -4.36 -12.26
N ARG A 78 6.07 -4.37 -11.45
CA ARG A 78 4.69 -4.63 -11.89
C ARG A 78 3.76 -3.59 -11.31
N ASP A 79 2.90 -3.03 -12.16
CA ASP A 79 1.87 -2.05 -11.80
C ASP A 79 0.50 -2.73 -11.68
N GLY A 80 -0.18 -2.50 -10.56
CA GLY A 80 -1.50 -3.05 -10.30
C GLY A 80 -1.52 -4.55 -10.14
N PHE A 81 -2.70 -5.12 -10.37
CA PHE A 81 -2.91 -6.56 -10.39
C PHE A 81 -2.71 -7.16 -11.77
N PRO A 82 -2.29 -8.42 -11.87
CA PRO A 82 -2.27 -9.12 -13.14
C PRO A 82 -3.71 -9.37 -13.65
N PRO A 83 -3.92 -9.54 -14.97
CA PRO A 83 -5.24 -9.66 -15.58
C PRO A 83 -6.11 -10.78 -15.00
N ASN A 84 -5.52 -11.93 -14.64
CA ASN A 84 -6.23 -13.04 -14.02
C ASN A 84 -6.87 -12.67 -12.67
N ILE A 85 -6.17 -11.89 -11.85
CA ILE A 85 -6.70 -11.39 -10.56
C ILE A 85 -7.80 -10.36 -10.79
N ILE A 86 -7.62 -9.43 -11.73
CA ILE A 86 -8.65 -8.43 -12.08
C ILE A 86 -9.95 -9.12 -12.51
N GLU A 87 -9.85 -10.13 -13.37
CA GLU A 87 -11.00 -10.88 -13.87
C GLU A 87 -11.66 -11.72 -12.77
N GLN A 88 -10.86 -12.45 -12.00
CA GLN A 88 -11.34 -13.34 -10.93
C GLN A 88 -12.17 -12.60 -9.88
N PHE A 89 -11.77 -11.39 -9.51
CA PHE A 89 -12.40 -10.59 -8.46
C PHE A 89 -13.27 -9.44 -9.01
N ASP A 90 -13.47 -9.37 -10.33
CA ASP A 90 -14.27 -8.33 -10.98
C ASP A 90 -13.88 -6.92 -10.51
N LEU A 91 -12.58 -6.60 -10.62
CA LEU A 91 -12.03 -5.29 -10.24
C LEU A 91 -12.25 -4.24 -11.36
N THR A 92 -13.47 -4.16 -11.87
CA THR A 92 -13.84 -3.30 -13.01
C THR A 92 -14.23 -1.89 -12.60
N GLY A 93 -14.33 -1.63 -11.29
CA GLY A 93 -14.61 -0.30 -10.75
C GLY A 93 -15.96 -0.16 -10.08
N ASP A 94 -16.17 1.03 -9.55
CA ASP A 94 -17.39 1.50 -8.89
C ASP A 94 -17.72 2.93 -9.37
N GLU A 95 -18.72 3.58 -8.77
CA GLU A 95 -19.08 4.96 -9.10
C GLU A 95 -17.97 6.00 -8.86
N TYR A 96 -16.91 5.62 -8.11
CA TYR A 96 -15.76 6.48 -7.78
C TYR A 96 -14.56 6.27 -8.72
N GLY A 97 -14.59 5.23 -9.53
CA GLY A 97 -13.55 4.89 -10.49
C GLY A 97 -13.14 3.42 -10.46
N ASN A 98 -12.20 3.08 -11.32
CA ASN A 98 -11.64 1.73 -11.38
C ASN A 98 -10.41 1.64 -10.47
N PRO A 99 -10.44 0.86 -9.38
CA PRO A 99 -9.30 0.73 -8.47
C PRO A 99 -8.04 0.20 -9.17
N ALA A 100 -8.17 -0.53 -10.28
CA ALA A 100 -7.02 -0.97 -11.08
C ALA A 100 -6.27 0.19 -11.75
N ASP A 101 -6.95 1.33 -12.01
CA ASP A 101 -6.35 2.51 -12.67
C ASP A 101 -5.98 3.62 -11.65
N GLU A 102 -6.09 3.33 -10.36
CA GLU A 102 -5.86 4.32 -9.32
C GLU A 102 -4.41 4.35 -8.80
N GLY A 103 -3.47 3.63 -9.43
CA GLY A 103 -2.06 3.65 -9.04
C GLY A 103 -1.82 3.13 -7.62
N ARG A 104 -2.49 2.03 -7.23
CA ARG A 104 -2.56 1.60 -5.83
C ARG A 104 -1.56 0.53 -5.43
N ILE A 105 -1.03 -0.23 -6.38
CA ILE A 105 -0.12 -1.34 -6.11
C ILE A 105 1.08 -1.25 -7.02
N ILE A 106 2.28 -1.29 -6.43
CA ILE A 106 3.54 -1.57 -7.13
C ILE A 106 4.13 -2.81 -6.50
N THR A 107 4.54 -3.76 -7.34
CA THR A 107 5.31 -4.91 -6.93
C THR A 107 6.71 -4.82 -7.51
N ALA A 108 7.72 -4.90 -6.64
CA ALA A 108 9.13 -4.98 -7.01
C ALA A 108 9.65 -6.40 -6.76
N GLU A 109 10.28 -6.99 -7.76
CA GLU A 109 10.95 -8.28 -7.66
C GLU A 109 12.40 -8.08 -7.30
N PHE A 110 12.87 -8.78 -6.28
CA PHE A 110 14.29 -8.90 -5.94
C PHE A 110 14.74 -10.37 -6.06
N ASP A 111 16.04 -10.62 -5.94
CA ASP A 111 16.57 -11.98 -6.07
C ASP A 111 15.90 -12.97 -5.10
N ASP A 112 15.74 -12.58 -3.84
CA ASP A 112 15.31 -13.48 -2.76
C ASP A 112 13.91 -13.17 -2.22
N PHE A 113 13.25 -12.08 -2.63
CA PHE A 113 11.96 -11.66 -2.09
C PHE A 113 11.19 -10.72 -3.03
N TRP A 114 9.91 -10.57 -2.74
CA TRP A 114 9.03 -9.55 -3.34
C TRP A 114 8.79 -8.41 -2.35
N VAL A 115 8.65 -7.20 -2.86
CA VAL A 115 8.05 -6.08 -2.12
C VAL A 115 6.78 -5.66 -2.81
N VAL A 116 5.68 -5.68 -2.07
CA VAL A 116 4.37 -5.20 -2.55
C VAL A 116 4.01 -3.96 -1.75
N ASN A 117 4.03 -2.81 -2.40
CA ASN A 117 3.59 -1.53 -1.85
C ASN A 117 2.14 -1.29 -2.24
N CYS A 118 1.24 -1.21 -1.27
CA CYS A 118 -0.19 -1.06 -1.50
C CYS A 118 -0.75 0.19 -0.81
N TYR A 119 -1.61 0.91 -1.52
CA TYR A 119 -2.52 1.91 -0.97
C TYR A 119 -3.95 1.42 -1.11
N THR A 120 -4.45 0.79 -0.06
CA THR A 120 -5.78 0.17 -0.06
C THR A 120 -6.88 1.23 -0.20
N PRO A 121 -7.93 1.01 -1.02
CA PRO A 121 -9.06 1.92 -1.10
C PRO A 121 -9.71 2.15 0.26
N ASN A 122 -9.95 3.40 0.63
CA ASN A 122 -10.73 3.75 1.81
C ASN A 122 -12.22 3.45 1.55
N SER A 123 -12.92 2.89 2.52
CA SER A 123 -14.36 2.56 2.42
C SER A 123 -15.28 3.77 2.47
N LYS A 124 -14.74 4.98 2.67
CA LYS A 124 -15.41 6.29 2.83
C LYS A 124 -16.23 6.43 4.11
N GLY A 125 -16.52 7.68 4.48
CA GLY A 125 -17.25 7.99 5.72
C GLY A 125 -18.70 7.48 5.75
N ASP A 126 -19.29 7.29 4.59
CA ASP A 126 -20.63 6.72 4.38
C ASP A 126 -20.63 5.21 4.08
N LEU A 127 -19.44 4.60 4.08
CA LEU A 127 -19.20 3.20 3.77
C LEU A 127 -19.61 2.78 2.34
N SER A 128 -19.82 3.73 1.44
CA SER A 128 -20.26 3.46 0.06
C SER A 128 -19.27 2.62 -0.75
N ARG A 129 -18.01 2.55 -0.33
CA ARG A 129 -16.96 1.74 -0.95
C ARG A 129 -16.61 0.45 -0.19
N LEU A 130 -17.35 0.15 0.90
CA LEU A 130 -17.05 -1.01 1.74
C LEU A 130 -17.21 -2.34 0.98
N ASP A 131 -18.25 -2.44 0.16
CA ASP A 131 -18.49 -3.65 -0.65
C ASP A 131 -17.36 -3.92 -1.65
N LEU A 132 -16.87 -2.89 -2.35
CA LEU A 132 -15.69 -3.01 -3.21
C LEU A 132 -14.48 -3.48 -2.40
N ARG A 133 -14.22 -2.81 -1.26
CA ARG A 133 -13.08 -3.08 -0.38
C ARG A 133 -13.09 -4.52 0.10
N TYR A 134 -14.13 -4.93 0.81
CA TYR A 134 -14.22 -6.21 1.50
C TYR A 134 -14.46 -7.40 0.55
N LYS A 135 -15.41 -7.24 -0.41
CA LYS A 135 -15.81 -8.38 -1.26
C LYS A 135 -14.88 -8.65 -2.42
N LYS A 136 -14.15 -7.62 -2.88
CA LYS A 136 -13.31 -7.69 -4.07
C LYS A 136 -11.84 -7.39 -3.79
N TRP A 137 -11.52 -6.17 -3.32
CA TRP A 137 -10.14 -5.70 -3.18
C TRP A 137 -9.31 -6.52 -2.20
N ASP A 138 -9.76 -6.70 -0.96
CA ASP A 138 -8.99 -7.40 0.07
C ASP A 138 -8.74 -8.86 -0.33
N LYS A 139 -9.73 -9.50 -0.96
CA LYS A 139 -9.58 -10.87 -1.51
C LYS A 139 -8.62 -10.93 -2.70
N ALA A 140 -8.67 -9.94 -3.58
CA ALA A 140 -7.77 -9.86 -4.72
C ALA A 140 -6.31 -9.65 -4.27
N VAL A 141 -6.09 -8.77 -3.28
CA VAL A 141 -4.76 -8.57 -2.70
C VAL A 141 -4.26 -9.87 -2.09
N LEU A 142 -5.06 -10.55 -1.26
CA LEU A 142 -4.66 -11.80 -0.65
C LEU A 142 -4.26 -12.85 -1.70
N ALA A 143 -5.12 -13.09 -2.69
CA ALA A 143 -4.84 -14.07 -3.75
C ALA A 143 -3.56 -13.71 -4.53
N TYR A 144 -3.33 -12.43 -4.78
CA TYR A 144 -2.12 -11.96 -5.45
C TYR A 144 -0.86 -12.17 -4.59
N LEU A 145 -0.95 -11.91 -3.29
CA LEU A 145 0.17 -12.15 -2.36
C LEU A 145 0.51 -13.64 -2.28
N GLU A 146 -0.49 -14.53 -2.19
CA GLU A 146 -0.30 -15.98 -2.19
C GLU A 146 0.33 -16.48 -3.50
N GLU A 147 -0.08 -15.91 -4.65
CA GLU A 147 0.54 -16.24 -5.95
C GLU A 147 2.04 -15.88 -5.95
N LEU A 148 2.41 -14.69 -5.46
CA LEU A 148 3.81 -14.26 -5.35
C LEU A 148 4.61 -15.12 -4.37
N GLU A 149 4.03 -15.42 -3.20
CA GLU A 149 4.66 -16.19 -2.14
C GLU A 149 4.97 -17.62 -2.56
N SER A 150 4.24 -18.16 -3.54
CA SER A 150 4.54 -19.48 -4.12
C SER A 150 5.95 -19.59 -4.71
N SER A 151 6.59 -18.47 -5.01
CA SER A 151 7.94 -18.37 -5.62
C SER A 151 9.00 -17.84 -4.67
N LYS A 152 8.71 -16.77 -3.92
CA LYS A 152 9.64 -16.10 -3.01
C LYS A 152 8.86 -15.47 -1.85
N PRO A 153 9.48 -15.26 -0.68
CA PRO A 153 8.88 -14.52 0.42
C PRO A 153 8.38 -13.13 -0.02
N VAL A 154 7.24 -12.69 0.54
CA VAL A 154 6.60 -11.41 0.22
C VAL A 154 6.69 -10.46 1.42
N LEU A 155 7.25 -9.27 1.20
CA LEU A 155 7.16 -8.13 2.10
C LEU A 155 6.01 -7.24 1.63
N TYR A 156 4.85 -7.40 2.27
CA TYR A 156 3.66 -6.61 2.00
C TYR A 156 3.62 -5.40 2.93
N CYS A 157 3.61 -4.21 2.38
CA CYS A 157 3.56 -2.98 3.15
C CYS A 157 2.69 -1.92 2.47
N GLY A 158 2.37 -0.87 3.20
CA GLY A 158 1.62 0.25 2.66
C GLY A 158 0.61 0.83 3.65
N ASP A 159 -0.39 1.53 3.11
CA ASP A 159 -1.53 2.02 3.87
C ASP A 159 -2.72 1.06 3.68
N MET A 160 -2.96 0.23 4.68
CA MET A 160 -4.02 -0.78 4.66
C MET A 160 -5.42 -0.19 4.89
N ASN A 161 -5.50 1.10 5.24
CA ASN A 161 -6.77 1.78 5.60
C ASN A 161 -7.63 0.98 6.58
N VAL A 162 -6.99 0.34 7.57
CA VAL A 162 -7.66 -0.39 8.65
C VAL A 162 -6.84 -0.35 9.93
N ALA A 163 -7.50 -0.15 11.05
CA ALA A 163 -7.03 -0.52 12.37
C ALA A 163 -7.56 -1.93 12.68
N TYR A 164 -6.68 -2.89 12.87
CA TYR A 164 -7.10 -4.27 13.07
C TYR A 164 -7.67 -4.52 14.46
N GLN A 165 -7.04 -3.97 15.49
CA GLN A 165 -7.45 -4.14 16.89
C GLN A 165 -7.75 -2.78 17.55
N GLU A 166 -8.41 -2.80 18.72
CA GLU A 166 -8.69 -1.59 19.48
C GLU A 166 -7.42 -0.84 19.90
N ILE A 167 -6.34 -1.57 20.17
CA ILE A 167 -5.03 -1.00 20.54
C ILE A 167 -4.41 -0.17 19.41
N ASP A 168 -4.82 -0.39 18.14
CA ASP A 168 -4.32 0.35 16.99
C ASP A 168 -4.94 1.76 16.87
N LEU A 169 -5.88 2.09 17.75
CA LEU A 169 -6.58 3.38 17.76
C LEU A 169 -6.46 4.08 19.11
N ALA A 170 -6.18 5.39 19.07
CA ALA A 170 -6.19 6.21 20.28
C ALA A 170 -7.60 6.28 20.93
N ASN A 171 -8.68 6.21 20.13
CA ASN A 171 -10.05 6.27 20.59
C ASN A 171 -10.91 5.21 19.88
N PRO A 172 -10.83 3.92 20.24
CA PRO A 172 -11.51 2.84 19.52
C PRO A 172 -13.02 2.92 19.59
N LYS A 173 -13.60 3.16 20.79
CA LYS A 173 -15.06 3.12 21.03
C LYS A 173 -15.90 3.96 20.08
N PRO A 174 -15.60 5.27 19.83
CA PRO A 174 -16.38 6.09 18.91
C PRO A 174 -16.16 5.74 17.43
N ASN A 175 -15.17 4.87 17.12
CA ASN A 175 -14.82 4.47 15.75
C ASN A 175 -15.37 3.09 15.36
N VAL A 176 -15.93 2.33 16.28
CA VAL A 176 -16.57 1.04 15.95
C VAL A 176 -17.61 1.22 14.85
N GLY A 177 -17.47 0.44 13.76
CA GLY A 177 -18.35 0.48 12.60
C GLY A 177 -18.13 1.66 11.65
N LYS A 178 -17.14 2.52 11.89
CA LYS A 178 -16.75 3.58 10.94
C LYS A 178 -15.66 3.06 9.98
N HIS A 179 -15.49 3.77 8.86
CA HIS A 179 -14.43 3.47 7.89
C HIS A 179 -13.07 3.34 8.58
N GLY A 180 -12.30 2.35 8.17
CA GLY A 180 -11.03 1.98 8.80
C GLY A 180 -11.17 1.17 10.10
N PHE A 181 -12.41 0.93 10.60
CA PHE A 181 -12.67 0.11 11.79
C PHE A 181 -14.04 -0.59 11.77
N THR A 182 -14.48 -1.00 10.59
CA THR A 182 -15.62 -1.91 10.42
C THR A 182 -15.21 -3.35 10.69
N ASN A 183 -16.18 -4.23 10.94
CA ASN A 183 -15.88 -5.66 11.10
C ASN A 183 -15.35 -6.27 9.81
N GLU A 184 -15.88 -5.84 8.66
CA GLU A 184 -15.49 -6.30 7.33
C GLU A 184 -14.03 -5.94 7.00
N GLU A 185 -13.60 -4.71 7.29
CA GLU A 185 -12.22 -4.28 7.07
C GLU A 185 -11.25 -5.04 7.99
N ARG A 186 -11.63 -5.24 9.25
CA ARG A 186 -10.84 -6.01 10.22
C ARG A 186 -10.76 -7.49 9.85
N GLU A 187 -11.85 -8.09 9.36
CA GLU A 187 -11.87 -9.46 8.83
C GLU A 187 -10.96 -9.57 7.59
N GLY A 188 -10.98 -8.57 6.69
CA GLY A 188 -10.06 -8.49 5.56
C GLY A 188 -8.59 -8.55 6.00
N PHE A 189 -8.23 -7.85 7.08
CA PHE A 189 -6.88 -7.94 7.65
C PHE A 189 -6.61 -9.29 8.32
N GLN A 190 -7.58 -9.84 9.06
CA GLN A 190 -7.47 -11.17 9.69
C GLN A 190 -7.17 -12.25 8.64
N ASN A 191 -7.76 -12.17 7.46
CA ASN A 191 -7.54 -13.13 6.39
C ASN A 191 -6.07 -13.21 5.95
N TYR A 192 -5.30 -12.10 6.00
CA TYR A 192 -3.85 -12.14 5.77
C TYR A 192 -3.13 -12.95 6.85
N LEU A 193 -3.51 -12.78 8.12
CA LEU A 193 -2.92 -13.51 9.24
C LEU A 193 -3.26 -15.02 9.16
N ASP A 194 -4.50 -15.35 8.82
CA ASP A 194 -4.96 -16.73 8.67
C ASP A 194 -4.28 -17.44 7.48
N ALA A 195 -3.90 -16.69 6.45
CA ALA A 195 -3.11 -17.18 5.33
C ALA A 195 -1.60 -17.35 5.65
N GLY A 196 -1.16 -16.99 6.86
CA GLY A 196 0.21 -17.20 7.33
C GLY A 196 1.10 -15.94 7.28
N PHE A 197 0.58 -14.78 6.84
CA PHE A 197 1.33 -13.54 6.93
C PHE A 197 1.47 -13.08 8.38
N THR A 198 2.59 -12.44 8.69
CA THR A 198 2.87 -11.94 10.04
C THR A 198 2.81 -10.42 10.08
N ASP A 199 1.97 -9.85 10.98
CA ASP A 199 2.08 -8.46 11.37
C ASP A 199 3.37 -8.26 12.17
N THR A 200 4.39 -7.77 11.51
CA THR A 200 5.74 -7.64 12.07
C THR A 200 5.82 -6.64 13.24
N PHE A 201 4.99 -5.58 13.21
CA PHE A 201 4.93 -4.62 14.30
C PHE A 201 4.29 -5.26 15.53
N ARG A 202 3.14 -5.91 15.36
CA ARG A 202 2.42 -6.53 16.47
C ARG A 202 3.18 -7.73 17.04
N ALA A 203 3.87 -8.49 16.20
CA ALA A 203 4.75 -9.57 16.64
C ALA A 203 5.92 -9.08 17.49
N ALA A 204 6.51 -7.91 17.13
CA ALA A 204 7.60 -7.32 17.91
C ALA A 204 7.12 -6.56 19.15
N PHE A 205 5.92 -5.98 19.12
CA PHE A 205 5.37 -5.11 20.16
C PHE A 205 3.89 -5.43 20.43
N PRO A 206 3.58 -6.57 21.08
CA PRO A 206 2.19 -7.04 21.25
C PRO A 206 1.29 -6.05 22.01
N GLU A 207 1.87 -5.30 22.95
CA GLU A 207 1.13 -4.42 23.87
C GLU A 207 1.29 -2.91 23.56
N LYS A 208 1.89 -2.55 22.43
CA LYS A 208 2.25 -1.16 22.15
C LYS A 208 1.23 -0.42 21.29
#